data_9dcb37ec9b081f9eab6ed231b7de7d56
#
_entry.id   9dcb37ec9b081f9eab6ed231b7de7d56
#
_cell.length_a   1.000
_cell.length_b   1.000
_cell.length_c   1.000
_cell.angle_alpha   90.00
_cell.angle_beta   90.00
_cell.angle_gamma   90.00
#
_symmetry.space_group_name_H-M   'P 1'
#
loop_
_entity.id
_entity.type
_entity.pdbx_description
1 polymer ?
#
loop_
_entity_poly.entity_id
_entity_poly.type
_entity_poly.pdbx_seq_one_letter_code
_entity_poly.pdbx_strand_id
1 'polypeptide(L)'
;INQYLHQHLSYFNQHNIEEINQWVTDFTHTIIKPLLYPQGINTINLYRQQNIPVIIISATMSFLVHAIAKQLNADISMGIDMQIKNNHYTGHIEGIPTFREGKVTRLNQWKEQNNINNSYIYFYTDSANDLPLCYQANEVITINADERLSQIATEKEWQQCYWQLNK
;
A
#
# COMPACT_ATOMS: atom_id res chain seq x y z
N ILE A 1 -3.05 -13.00 -11.21
CA ILE A 1 -1.93 -12.20 -10.66
C ILE A 1 -0.60 -12.88 -10.93
N ASN A 2 -0.41 -14.17 -10.61
CA ASN A 2 0.88 -14.85 -10.76
C ASN A 2 1.44 -14.81 -12.20
N GLN A 3 0.59 -14.99 -13.21
CA GLN A 3 1.03 -15.02 -14.61
C GLN A 3 1.42 -13.62 -15.14
N TYR A 4 0.70 -12.59 -14.74
CA TYR A 4 1.00 -11.19 -15.06
C TYR A 4 2.29 -10.73 -14.37
N LEU A 5 2.45 -11.02 -13.10
CA LEU A 5 3.66 -10.70 -12.34
C LEU A 5 4.89 -11.42 -12.91
N HIS A 6 4.77 -12.69 -13.29
CA HIS A 6 5.88 -13.48 -13.82
C HIS A 6 6.50 -12.89 -15.10
N GLN A 7 5.67 -12.36 -16.01
CA GLN A 7 6.16 -11.74 -17.25
C GLN A 7 6.91 -10.41 -17.00
N HIS A 8 6.44 -9.59 -16.05
CA HIS A 8 7.06 -8.30 -15.75
C HIS A 8 8.24 -8.42 -14.79
N LEU A 9 8.25 -9.43 -13.94
CA LEU A 9 9.30 -9.64 -12.93
C LEU A 9 10.58 -10.25 -13.51
N SER A 10 10.51 -10.89 -14.67
CA SER A 10 11.71 -11.43 -15.35
C SER A 10 12.75 -10.35 -15.68
N TYR A 11 12.32 -9.10 -15.84
CA TYR A 11 13.23 -7.98 -16.05
C TYR A 11 14.11 -7.70 -14.82
N PHE A 12 13.54 -7.80 -13.63
CA PHE A 12 14.26 -7.53 -12.39
C PHE A 12 15.33 -8.60 -12.07
N ASN A 13 15.24 -9.81 -12.64
CA ASN A 13 16.22 -10.87 -12.43
C ASN A 13 17.61 -10.54 -13.03
N GLN A 14 17.65 -9.61 -13.99
CA GLN A 14 18.87 -9.22 -14.71
C GLN A 14 19.68 -8.16 -13.96
N HIS A 15 19.10 -7.56 -12.92
CA HIS A 15 19.68 -6.46 -12.17
C HIS A 15 19.84 -6.82 -10.70
N ASN A 16 20.88 -6.33 -10.07
CA ASN A 16 21.08 -6.53 -8.64
C ASN A 16 20.15 -5.59 -7.83
N ILE A 17 20.00 -5.89 -6.54
CA ILE A 17 19.10 -5.15 -5.67
C ILE A 17 19.50 -3.68 -5.55
N GLU A 18 20.80 -3.37 -5.55
CA GLU A 18 21.32 -2.01 -5.44
C GLU A 18 20.92 -1.15 -6.64
N GLU A 19 21.01 -1.69 -7.86
CA GLU A 19 20.57 -1.01 -9.07
C GLU A 19 19.05 -0.73 -9.04
N ILE A 20 18.27 -1.74 -8.64
CA ILE A 20 16.81 -1.60 -8.52
C ILE A 20 16.46 -0.55 -7.46
N ASN A 21 17.13 -0.54 -6.31
CA ASN A 21 16.90 0.45 -5.27
C ASN A 21 17.22 1.88 -5.73
N GLN A 22 18.27 2.04 -6.56
CA GLN A 22 18.57 3.34 -7.17
C GLN A 22 17.43 3.79 -8.09
N TRP A 23 16.96 2.92 -8.99
CA TRP A 23 15.85 3.24 -9.89
C TRP A 23 14.57 3.56 -9.13
N VAL A 24 14.26 2.82 -8.07
CA VAL A 24 13.11 3.07 -7.20
C VAL A 24 13.22 4.44 -6.53
N THR A 25 14.42 4.81 -6.08
CA THR A 25 14.68 6.12 -5.48
C THR A 25 14.44 7.24 -6.49
N ASP A 26 15.00 7.11 -7.69
CA ASP A 26 14.85 8.09 -8.75
C ASP A 26 13.38 8.18 -9.21
N PHE A 27 12.72 7.05 -9.39
CA PHE A 27 11.30 6.98 -9.79
C PHE A 27 10.38 7.61 -8.73
N THR A 28 10.58 7.28 -7.47
CA THR A 28 9.76 7.85 -6.39
C THR A 28 9.96 9.35 -6.26
N HIS A 29 11.18 9.83 -6.45
CA HIS A 29 11.47 11.25 -6.34
C HIS A 29 10.98 12.05 -7.57
N THR A 30 11.16 11.51 -8.78
CA THR A 30 10.87 12.25 -10.02
C THR A 30 9.44 12.08 -10.50
N ILE A 31 8.85 10.89 -10.32
CA ILE A 31 7.54 10.55 -10.86
C ILE A 31 6.47 10.51 -9.77
N ILE A 32 6.72 9.82 -8.65
CA ILE A 32 5.69 9.62 -7.63
C ILE A 32 5.46 10.89 -6.81
N LYS A 33 6.53 11.57 -6.38
CA LYS A 33 6.42 12.74 -5.50
C LYS A 33 5.51 13.84 -6.05
N PRO A 34 5.56 14.21 -7.35
CA PRO A 34 4.62 15.19 -7.92
C PRO A 34 3.16 14.72 -7.96
N LEU A 35 2.90 13.41 -7.87
CA LEU A 35 1.57 12.81 -7.90
C LEU A 35 0.97 12.56 -6.53
N LEU A 36 1.68 12.92 -5.46
CA LEU A 36 1.15 12.79 -4.10
C LEU A 36 0.08 13.85 -3.84
N TYR A 37 -1.08 13.41 -3.39
CA TYR A 37 -2.15 14.30 -2.99
C TYR A 37 -1.78 15.07 -1.72
N PRO A 38 -1.82 16.41 -1.72
CA PRO A 38 -1.54 17.21 -0.51
C PRO A 38 -2.46 16.84 0.67
N GLN A 39 -3.72 16.53 0.36
CA GLN A 39 -4.68 16.09 1.37
C GLN A 39 -4.23 14.77 2.03
N GLY A 40 -3.68 13.83 1.26
CA GLY A 40 -3.14 12.57 1.77
C GLY A 40 -1.94 12.79 2.68
N ILE A 41 -0.99 13.66 2.27
CA ILE A 41 0.15 14.03 3.10
C ILE A 41 -0.31 14.64 4.42
N ASN A 42 -1.28 15.58 4.37
CA ASN A 42 -1.83 16.22 5.56
C ASN A 42 -2.53 15.21 6.48
N THR A 43 -3.31 14.28 5.92
CA THR A 43 -3.99 13.22 6.68
C THR A 43 -2.97 12.34 7.43
N ILE A 44 -1.90 11.91 6.76
CA ILE A 44 -0.81 11.14 7.40
C ILE A 44 -0.20 11.92 8.55
N ASN A 45 0.13 13.20 8.32
CA ASN A 45 0.73 14.05 9.35
C ASN A 45 -0.19 14.24 10.56
N LEU A 46 -1.51 14.39 10.36
CA LEU A 46 -2.48 14.53 11.45
C LEU A 46 -2.53 13.27 12.33
N TYR A 47 -2.57 12.08 11.74
CA TYR A 47 -2.56 10.83 12.51
C TYR A 47 -1.25 10.67 13.28
N ARG A 48 -0.12 10.97 12.66
CA ARG A 48 1.19 10.89 13.33
C ARG A 48 1.33 11.88 14.49
N GLN A 49 0.80 13.10 14.37
CA GLN A 49 0.77 14.07 15.46
C GLN A 49 -0.05 13.57 16.67
N GLN A 50 -1.02 12.70 16.42
CA GLN A 50 -1.83 12.06 17.45
C GLN A 50 -1.21 10.74 17.95
N ASN A 51 0.01 10.40 17.52
CA ASN A 51 0.67 9.12 17.80
C ASN A 51 -0.13 7.88 17.32
N ILE A 52 -0.90 8.04 16.25
CA ILE A 52 -1.61 6.95 15.59
C ILE A 52 -0.70 6.42 14.48
N PRO A 53 -0.30 5.13 14.52
CA PRO A 53 0.57 4.55 13.50
C PRO A 53 -0.08 4.56 12.12
N VAL A 54 0.67 4.98 11.11
CA VAL A 54 0.24 4.99 9.72
C VAL A 54 0.87 3.84 8.94
N ILE A 55 0.03 3.01 8.34
CA ILE A 55 0.44 1.85 7.55
C ILE A 55 0.09 2.10 6.09
N ILE A 56 1.06 2.00 5.18
CA ILE A 56 0.82 1.92 3.73
C ILE A 56 0.77 0.45 3.33
N ILE A 57 -0.39 -0.01 2.86
CA ILE A 57 -0.59 -1.38 2.40
C ILE A 57 -1.06 -1.39 0.94
N SER A 58 -0.28 -2.00 0.04
CA SER A 58 -0.52 -1.95 -1.40
C SER A 58 -0.25 -3.28 -2.08
N ALA A 59 -0.97 -3.56 -3.17
CA ALA A 59 -0.71 -4.69 -4.06
C ALA A 59 0.48 -4.43 -5.02
N THR A 60 1.33 -3.48 -4.70
CA THR A 60 2.57 -3.15 -5.38
C THR A 60 3.75 -3.86 -4.69
N MET A 61 4.88 -4.01 -5.38
CA MET A 61 6.07 -4.66 -4.83
C MET A 61 6.61 -3.92 -3.61
N SER A 62 7.02 -4.67 -2.57
CA SER A 62 7.40 -4.12 -1.27
C SER A 62 8.51 -3.08 -1.33
N PHE A 63 9.51 -3.25 -2.21
CA PHE A 63 10.59 -2.27 -2.37
C PHE A 63 10.08 -0.88 -2.81
N LEU A 64 9.06 -0.84 -3.70
CA LEU A 64 8.45 0.42 -4.13
C LEU A 64 7.53 1.00 -3.05
N VAL A 65 6.71 0.15 -2.41
CA VAL A 65 5.83 0.57 -1.30
C VAL A 65 6.65 1.14 -0.15
N HIS A 66 7.80 0.52 0.17
CA HIS A 66 8.71 1.01 1.20
C HIS A 66 9.28 2.40 0.87
N ALA A 67 9.73 2.61 -0.37
CA ALA A 67 10.27 3.89 -0.80
C ALA A 67 9.20 5.01 -0.74
N ILE A 68 7.96 4.71 -1.16
CA ILE A 68 6.83 5.65 -1.07
C ILE A 68 6.47 5.94 0.39
N ALA A 69 6.37 4.91 1.23
CA ALA A 69 6.06 5.06 2.65
C ALA A 69 7.10 5.93 3.37
N LYS A 70 8.39 5.71 3.08
CA LYS A 70 9.48 6.55 3.59
C LYS A 70 9.31 8.02 3.18
N GLN A 71 8.95 8.28 1.93
CA GLN A 71 8.73 9.64 1.43
C GLN A 71 7.52 10.32 2.08
N LEU A 72 6.49 9.54 2.45
CA LEU A 72 5.28 9.99 3.13
C LEU A 72 5.47 10.05 4.66
N ASN A 73 6.62 9.66 5.20
CA ASN A 73 6.83 9.47 6.63
C ASN A 73 5.80 8.52 7.28
N ALA A 74 5.33 7.51 6.55
CA ALA A 74 4.51 6.46 7.14
C ALA A 74 5.35 5.53 8.01
N ASP A 75 4.74 4.98 9.06
CA ASP A 75 5.47 4.20 10.07
C ASP A 75 5.72 2.76 9.60
N ILE A 76 4.80 2.20 8.82
CA ILE A 76 4.86 0.82 8.33
C ILE A 76 4.53 0.77 6.84
N SER A 77 5.18 -0.14 6.12
CA SER A 77 4.87 -0.45 4.73
C SER A 77 4.66 -1.94 4.52
N MET A 78 3.62 -2.30 3.77
CA MET A 78 3.31 -3.68 3.40
C MET A 78 3.05 -3.74 1.89
N GLY A 79 3.90 -4.43 1.17
CA GLY A 79 3.79 -4.68 -0.27
C GLY A 79 3.85 -6.17 -0.58
N ILE A 80 3.88 -6.51 -1.86
CA ILE A 80 4.14 -7.87 -2.32
C ILE A 80 5.64 -8.12 -2.21
N ASP A 81 6.03 -9.04 -1.33
CA ASP A 81 7.42 -9.41 -1.16
C ASP A 81 7.88 -10.31 -2.30
N MET A 82 9.08 -10.05 -2.77
CA MET A 82 9.72 -10.78 -3.85
C MET A 82 10.85 -11.64 -3.29
N GLN A 83 10.91 -12.89 -3.71
CA GLN A 83 12.02 -13.78 -3.34
C GLN A 83 13.34 -13.24 -3.86
N ILE A 84 14.34 -13.24 -3.00
CA ILE A 84 15.72 -12.83 -3.30
C ILE A 84 16.65 -14.04 -3.28
N LYS A 85 17.50 -14.16 -4.30
CA LYS A 85 18.58 -15.16 -4.35
C LYS A 85 19.82 -14.54 -4.99
N ASN A 86 20.97 -14.69 -4.35
CA ASN A 86 22.26 -14.16 -4.83
C ASN A 86 22.19 -12.67 -5.18
N ASN A 87 21.55 -11.87 -4.34
CA ASN A 87 21.37 -10.42 -4.52
C ASN A 87 20.53 -10.01 -5.75
N HIS A 88 19.66 -10.91 -6.25
CA HIS A 88 18.73 -10.65 -7.35
C HIS A 88 17.33 -11.13 -6.99
N TYR A 89 16.31 -10.44 -7.51
CA TYR A 89 14.95 -10.94 -7.43
C TYR A 89 14.76 -12.14 -8.37
N THR A 90 14.13 -13.21 -7.87
CA THR A 90 13.94 -14.44 -8.65
C THR A 90 12.71 -14.40 -9.58
N GLY A 91 11.88 -13.35 -9.48
CA GLY A 91 10.61 -13.28 -10.17
C GLY A 91 9.47 -14.03 -9.47
N HIS A 92 9.72 -14.64 -8.32
CA HIS A 92 8.70 -15.30 -7.51
C HIS A 92 8.26 -14.43 -6.34
N ILE A 93 6.99 -14.56 -5.96
CA ILE A 93 6.45 -13.92 -4.76
C ILE A 93 6.91 -14.73 -3.54
N GLU A 94 7.29 -14.02 -2.48
CA GLU A 94 7.58 -14.59 -1.18
C GLU A 94 6.42 -14.30 -0.21
N GLY A 95 5.95 -15.35 0.47
CA GLY A 95 4.87 -15.22 1.45
C GLY A 95 3.50 -14.85 0.86
N ILE A 96 2.71 -14.10 1.60
CA ILE A 96 1.33 -13.75 1.27
C ILE A 96 1.30 -12.40 0.55
N PRO A 97 0.84 -12.33 -0.72
CA PRO A 97 0.74 -11.07 -1.45
C PRO A 97 -0.34 -10.15 -0.84
N THR A 98 -0.05 -8.87 -0.75
CA THR A 98 -0.94 -7.82 -0.22
C THR A 98 -2.06 -7.45 -1.22
N PHE A 99 -2.80 -8.44 -1.68
CA PHE A 99 -3.91 -8.28 -2.62
C PHE A 99 -5.18 -8.91 -2.06
N ARG A 100 -6.29 -8.18 -2.08
CA ARG A 100 -7.58 -8.60 -1.54
C ARG A 100 -7.47 -9.11 -0.10
N GLU A 101 -7.86 -10.36 0.16
CA GLU A 101 -7.79 -11.04 1.47
C GLU A 101 -6.36 -11.08 2.03
N GLY A 102 -5.35 -11.06 1.16
CA GLY A 102 -3.94 -11.01 1.57
C GLY A 102 -3.59 -9.75 2.35
N LYS A 103 -4.23 -8.60 2.08
CA LYS A 103 -4.07 -7.40 2.89
C LYS A 103 -4.54 -7.63 4.33
N VAL A 104 -5.70 -8.26 4.50
CA VAL A 104 -6.25 -8.62 5.82
C VAL A 104 -5.31 -9.54 6.56
N THR A 105 -4.85 -10.61 5.91
CA THR A 105 -3.94 -11.58 6.52
C THR A 105 -2.63 -10.92 6.96
N ARG A 106 -2.01 -10.11 6.10
CA ARG A 106 -0.75 -9.40 6.40
C ARG A 106 -0.91 -8.40 7.55
N LEU A 107 -2.00 -7.63 7.57
CA LEU A 107 -2.30 -6.70 8.66
C LEU A 107 -2.49 -7.45 9.98
N ASN A 108 -3.24 -8.56 9.99
CA ASN A 108 -3.47 -9.34 11.20
C ASN A 108 -2.17 -9.98 11.72
N GLN A 109 -1.34 -10.56 10.84
CA GLN A 109 -0.02 -11.07 11.23
C GLN A 109 0.86 -9.99 11.87
N TRP A 110 0.88 -8.78 11.29
CA TRP A 110 1.63 -7.67 11.86
C TRP A 110 1.08 -7.26 13.24
N LYS A 111 -0.25 -7.20 13.40
CA LYS A 111 -0.89 -6.91 14.69
C LYS A 111 -0.51 -7.94 15.77
N GLU A 112 -0.55 -9.21 15.42
CA GLU A 112 -0.17 -10.31 16.33
C GLU A 112 1.31 -10.20 16.73
N GLN A 113 2.21 -9.98 15.77
CA GLN A 113 3.66 -9.85 16.03
C GLN A 113 4.00 -8.65 16.90
N ASN A 114 3.16 -7.60 16.88
CA ASN A 114 3.35 -6.39 17.69
C ASN A 114 2.45 -6.33 18.93
N ASN A 115 1.77 -7.44 19.28
CA ASN A 115 0.86 -7.57 20.43
C ASN A 115 -0.28 -6.52 20.41
N ILE A 116 -0.78 -6.15 19.23
CA ILE A 116 -1.89 -5.21 19.06
C ILE A 116 -3.20 -5.98 18.98
N ASN A 117 -3.82 -6.24 20.13
CA ASN A 117 -5.04 -7.05 20.19
C ASN A 117 -6.31 -6.27 19.86
N ASN A 118 -6.40 -5.01 20.31
CA ASN A 118 -7.53 -4.13 20.06
C ASN A 118 -7.03 -2.86 19.37
N SER A 119 -7.43 -2.64 18.13
CA SER A 119 -7.10 -1.43 17.38
C SER A 119 -8.33 -0.89 16.69
N TYR A 120 -8.49 0.43 16.71
CA TYR A 120 -9.44 1.11 15.86
C TYR A 120 -8.77 1.40 14.52
N ILE A 121 -9.37 0.96 13.41
CA ILE A 121 -8.78 1.04 12.08
C ILE A 121 -9.55 2.05 11.24
N TYR A 122 -8.88 3.12 10.85
CA TYR A 122 -9.29 4.01 9.77
C TYR A 122 -8.69 3.51 8.48
N PHE A 123 -9.49 3.15 7.51
CA PHE A 123 -8.99 2.61 6.25
C PHE A 123 -9.34 3.52 5.07
N TYR A 124 -8.31 3.98 4.38
CA TYR A 124 -8.39 4.83 3.19
C TYR A 124 -8.11 4.00 1.95
N THR A 125 -9.01 4.04 0.95
CA THR A 125 -8.85 3.24 -0.28
C THR A 125 -9.60 3.86 -1.46
N ASP A 126 -9.15 3.52 -2.67
CA ASP A 126 -9.76 3.90 -3.95
C ASP A 126 -10.33 2.70 -4.73
N SER A 127 -10.09 1.47 -4.27
CA SER A 127 -10.35 0.26 -5.06
C SER A 127 -11.28 -0.74 -4.39
N ALA A 128 -12.24 -1.26 -5.15
CA ALA A 128 -13.09 -2.37 -4.74
C ALA A 128 -12.31 -3.69 -4.48
N ASN A 129 -11.06 -3.80 -4.91
CA ASN A 129 -10.21 -4.93 -4.53
C ASN A 129 -9.90 -4.96 -3.03
N ASP A 130 -10.08 -3.85 -2.34
CA ASP A 130 -9.79 -3.69 -0.92
C ASP A 130 -10.99 -3.96 -0.01
N LEU A 131 -12.14 -4.32 -0.56
CA LEU A 131 -13.36 -4.65 0.20
C LEU A 131 -13.14 -5.62 1.36
N PRO A 132 -12.32 -6.69 1.25
CA PRO A 132 -12.05 -7.55 2.38
C PRO A 132 -11.47 -6.79 3.59
N LEU A 133 -10.62 -5.79 3.36
CA LEU A 133 -10.07 -4.97 4.44
C LEU A 133 -11.05 -3.86 4.88
N CYS A 134 -11.86 -3.31 3.96
CA CYS A 134 -12.94 -2.39 4.30
C CYS A 134 -13.89 -2.99 5.34
N TYR A 135 -14.26 -4.28 5.18
CA TYR A 135 -15.16 -4.95 6.13
C TYR A 135 -14.53 -5.27 7.49
N GLN A 136 -13.20 -5.14 7.62
CA GLN A 136 -12.47 -5.30 8.89
C GLN A 136 -12.18 -3.97 9.58
N ALA A 137 -12.26 -2.87 8.84
CA ALA A 137 -12.02 -1.54 9.37
C ALA A 137 -13.20 -1.05 10.19
N ASN A 138 -12.93 -0.17 11.16
CA ASN A 138 -13.95 0.50 11.96
C ASN A 138 -14.54 1.71 11.21
N GLU A 139 -13.68 2.41 10.48
CA GLU A 139 -14.08 3.49 9.58
C GLU A 139 -13.44 3.30 8.21
N VAL A 140 -14.25 3.45 7.17
CA VAL A 140 -13.80 3.40 5.78
C VAL A 140 -13.99 4.76 5.14
N ILE A 141 -12.92 5.29 4.57
CA ILE A 141 -12.91 6.54 3.82
C ILE A 141 -12.47 6.23 2.40
N THR A 142 -13.35 6.41 1.44
CA THR A 142 -13.00 6.20 0.04
C THR A 142 -12.47 7.49 -0.58
N ILE A 143 -11.39 7.37 -1.35
CA ILE A 143 -10.71 8.51 -1.99
C ILE A 143 -10.66 8.28 -3.48
N ASN A 144 -11.32 9.13 -4.28
CA ASN A 144 -11.35 8.99 -5.74
C ASN A 144 -11.71 7.56 -6.19
N ALA A 145 -12.68 6.95 -5.50
CA ALA A 145 -13.02 5.54 -5.61
C ALA A 145 -13.40 5.11 -7.03
N ASP A 146 -13.04 3.88 -7.40
CA ASP A 146 -13.59 3.26 -8.59
C ASP A 146 -15.13 3.16 -8.49
N GLU A 147 -15.79 2.99 -9.65
CA GLU A 147 -17.27 3.00 -9.75
C GLU A 147 -17.91 1.97 -8.81
N ARG A 148 -17.36 0.76 -8.76
CA ARG A 148 -17.87 -0.32 -7.91
C ARG A 148 -17.72 0.00 -6.41
N LEU A 149 -16.57 0.51 -6.01
CA LEU A 149 -16.35 0.91 -4.62
C LEU A 149 -17.25 2.08 -4.22
N SER A 150 -17.42 3.06 -5.12
CA SER A 150 -18.30 4.22 -4.89
C SER A 150 -19.75 3.82 -4.67
N GLN A 151 -20.28 2.87 -5.45
CA GLN A 151 -21.64 2.32 -5.25
C GLN A 151 -21.77 1.65 -3.88
N ILE A 152 -20.82 0.78 -3.51
CA ILE A 152 -20.82 0.09 -2.21
C ILE A 152 -20.67 1.10 -1.06
N ALA A 153 -19.81 2.11 -1.21
CA ALA A 153 -19.62 3.14 -0.20
C ALA A 153 -20.91 3.93 0.06
N THR A 154 -21.70 4.19 -0.98
CA THR A 154 -23.03 4.81 -0.85
C THR A 154 -24.00 3.91 -0.09
N GLU A 155 -24.06 2.60 -0.44
CA GLU A 155 -24.92 1.63 0.24
C GLU A 155 -24.55 1.41 1.71
N LYS A 156 -23.27 1.53 2.03
CA LYS A 156 -22.70 1.32 3.38
C LYS A 156 -22.59 2.61 4.20
N GLU A 157 -22.99 3.75 3.63
CA GLU A 157 -22.84 5.07 4.23
C GLU A 157 -21.40 5.39 4.63
N TRP A 158 -20.41 4.85 3.87
CA TRP A 158 -19.01 5.17 4.06
C TRP A 158 -18.70 6.58 3.58
N GLN A 159 -17.75 7.24 4.24
CA GLN A 159 -17.30 8.56 3.83
C GLN A 159 -16.64 8.50 2.45
N GLN A 160 -17.04 9.37 1.54
CA GLN A 160 -16.46 9.49 0.21
C GLN A 160 -15.80 10.86 0.05
N CYS A 161 -14.54 10.88 -0.34
CA CYS A 161 -13.75 12.09 -0.53
C CYS A 161 -13.12 12.12 -1.93
N TYR A 162 -12.91 13.34 -2.42
CA TYR A 162 -12.27 13.59 -3.69
C TYR A 162 -11.02 14.46 -3.46
N TRP A 163 -9.84 13.86 -3.65
CA TRP A 163 -8.58 14.56 -3.55
C TRP A 163 -8.10 15.03 -4.91
N GLN A 164 -7.39 16.15 -4.94
CA GLN A 164 -6.87 16.74 -6.17
C GLN A 164 -5.39 17.04 -6.02
N LEU A 165 -4.65 16.87 -7.11
CA LEU A 165 -3.27 17.33 -7.21
C LEU A 165 -3.25 18.87 -7.24
N ASN A 166 -2.19 19.45 -6.66
CA ASN A 166 -1.94 20.87 -6.86
C ASN A 166 -1.65 21.11 -8.34
N LYS A 167 -2.36 22.06 -8.94
CA LYS A 167 -2.08 22.53 -10.30
C LYS A 167 -0.84 23.39 -10.34
#